data_0939e209600aa9431b56d1446fff4606
#
_entry.id   0939e209600aa9431b56d1446fff4606
#
_cell.length_a   1.000
_cell.length_b   1.000
_cell.length_c   1.000
_cell.angle_alpha   90.00
_cell.angle_beta   90.00
_cell.angle_gamma   90.00
#
_symmetry.space_group_name_H-M   'P 1'
#
loop_
_entity.id
_entity.type
_entity.pdbx_description
1 polymer ?
#
loop_
_entity_poly.entity_id
_entity_poly.type
_entity_poly.pdbx_seq_one_letter_code
_entity_poly.pdbx_strand_id
1 'polypeptide(L)'
;VFAFVASHYTEKTVLENAEEYSSQLISQVNNDIDSYMGYLRNTAVLISSNSDVHDFLFGTDDYDENNDLKERIVAQFETIMDTRDDIVNIGIIGENGKYILNQGYYRLNENVDLENVDWIQKARSNYGTIEISSSHVQNVVDGRYEWVVTLSRGLENQYTKESEGVFFVDLNYSAISELCDSISLGSRGYIYIVDSEGNLIYHPQQQLLYSGLKSERIEEVLNTTETSFVTGDGKLYCVSRSSDTGWTVVGVAYTAELLKNSSETSKIYFISALFILLAALALGSYLSTAITRPIKQ
;
A
#
# COMPACT_ATOMS: atom_id res chain seq x y z
N VAL A 1 -20.91 3.66 40.30
CA VAL A 1 -21.38 4.48 39.16
C VAL A 1 -20.23 5.32 38.59
N PHE A 2 -19.52 6.16 39.39
CA PHE A 2 -18.46 7.05 38.90
C PHE A 2 -17.32 6.30 38.17
N ALA A 3 -16.76 5.24 38.80
CA ALA A 3 -15.68 4.46 38.22
C ALA A 3 -16.09 3.79 36.90
N PHE A 4 -17.34 3.32 36.79
CA PHE A 4 -17.88 2.73 35.57
C PHE A 4 -18.02 3.75 34.46
N VAL A 5 -18.57 4.92 34.77
CA VAL A 5 -18.73 6.03 33.81
C VAL A 5 -17.36 6.51 33.35
N ALA A 6 -16.40 6.70 34.27
CA ALA A 6 -15.03 7.13 33.94
C ALA A 6 -14.32 6.08 33.05
N SER A 7 -14.43 4.80 33.37
CA SER A 7 -13.86 3.72 32.55
C SER A 7 -14.44 3.72 31.12
N HIS A 8 -15.77 3.77 31.02
CA HIS A 8 -16.44 3.78 29.71
C HIS A 8 -16.07 5.02 28.87
N TYR A 9 -16.02 6.19 29.51
CA TYR A 9 -15.61 7.43 28.83
C TYR A 9 -14.14 7.35 28.36
N THR A 10 -13.24 6.81 29.21
CA THR A 10 -11.83 6.64 28.86
C THR A 10 -11.66 5.67 27.68
N GLU A 11 -12.35 4.53 27.69
CA GLU A 11 -12.29 3.55 26.60
C GLU A 11 -12.77 4.17 25.26
N LYS A 12 -13.88 4.90 25.31
CA LYS A 12 -14.41 5.58 24.14
C LYS A 12 -13.42 6.62 23.59
N THR A 13 -12.89 7.48 24.46
CA THR A 13 -11.92 8.51 24.04
C THR A 13 -10.62 7.91 23.50
N VAL A 14 -10.12 6.82 24.11
CA VAL A 14 -8.93 6.12 23.62
C VAL A 14 -9.19 5.52 22.24
N LEU A 15 -10.36 4.95 21.99
CA LEU A 15 -10.71 4.38 20.70
C LEU A 15 -10.85 5.48 19.63
N GLU A 16 -11.55 6.58 19.93
CA GLU A 16 -11.68 7.73 19.03
C GLU A 16 -10.32 8.33 18.66
N ASN A 17 -9.43 8.54 19.65
CA ASN A 17 -8.08 9.05 19.40
C ASN A 17 -7.23 8.06 18.56
N ALA A 18 -7.36 6.75 18.83
CA ALA A 18 -6.65 5.72 18.08
C ALA A 18 -7.15 5.62 16.63
N GLU A 19 -8.45 5.78 16.42
CA GLU A 19 -9.08 5.85 15.10
C GLU A 19 -8.56 7.05 14.30
N GLU A 20 -8.58 8.24 14.88
CA GLU A 20 -8.06 9.46 14.26
C GLU A 20 -6.58 9.33 13.93
N TYR A 21 -5.77 8.88 14.89
CA TYR A 21 -4.34 8.70 14.70
C TYR A 21 -4.02 7.65 13.63
N SER A 22 -4.69 6.51 13.66
CA SER A 22 -4.50 5.45 12.65
C SER A 22 -4.91 5.94 11.25
N SER A 23 -6.02 6.68 11.13
CA SER A 23 -6.46 7.26 9.87
C SER A 23 -5.46 8.27 9.31
N GLN A 24 -4.85 9.11 10.16
CA GLN A 24 -3.79 10.03 9.77
C GLN A 24 -2.55 9.28 9.28
N LEU A 25 -2.14 8.21 9.97
CA LEU A 25 -1.02 7.38 9.55
C LEU A 25 -1.27 6.72 8.19
N ILE A 26 -2.46 6.17 7.96
CA ILE A 26 -2.81 5.56 6.68
C ILE A 26 -2.87 6.59 5.55
N SER A 27 -3.37 7.79 5.82
CA SER A 27 -3.32 8.91 4.87
C SER A 27 -1.87 9.30 4.54
N GLN A 28 -0.97 9.29 5.53
CA GLN A 28 0.46 9.55 5.30
C GLN A 28 1.08 8.48 4.38
N VAL A 29 0.86 7.19 4.65
CA VAL A 29 1.34 6.09 3.78
C VAL A 29 0.82 6.27 2.35
N ASN A 30 -0.46 6.61 2.21
CA ASN A 30 -1.04 6.85 0.89
C ASN A 30 -0.34 8.00 0.15
N ASN A 31 -0.07 9.12 0.83
CA ASN A 31 0.67 10.25 0.24
C ASN A 31 2.11 9.89 -0.12
N ASP A 32 2.78 9.07 0.69
CA ASP A 32 4.14 8.60 0.42
C ASP A 32 4.17 7.69 -0.81
N ILE A 33 3.17 6.80 -0.94
CA ILE A 33 2.97 5.96 -2.12
C ILE A 33 2.69 6.83 -3.35
N ASP A 34 1.80 7.81 -3.27
CA ASP A 34 1.48 8.70 -4.39
C ASP A 34 2.71 9.49 -4.85
N SER A 35 3.50 10.00 -3.90
CA SER A 35 4.75 10.70 -4.19
C SER A 35 5.76 9.80 -4.89
N TYR A 36 5.91 8.57 -4.39
CA TYR A 36 6.78 7.55 -4.96
C TYR A 36 6.35 7.16 -6.39
N MET A 37 5.06 6.85 -6.58
CA MET A 37 4.52 6.48 -7.89
C MET A 37 4.54 7.66 -8.87
N GLY A 38 4.31 8.89 -8.39
CA GLY A 38 4.44 10.11 -9.18
C GLY A 38 5.86 10.33 -9.71
N TYR A 39 6.87 10.11 -8.88
CA TYR A 39 8.26 10.16 -9.32
C TYR A 39 8.57 9.13 -10.41
N LEU A 40 8.15 7.88 -10.22
CA LEU A 40 8.34 6.80 -11.20
C LEU A 40 7.61 7.08 -12.51
N ARG A 41 6.39 7.58 -12.43
CA ARG A 41 5.61 8.00 -13.61
C ARG A 41 6.35 9.05 -14.42
N ASN A 42 6.90 10.08 -13.77
CA ASN A 42 7.65 11.13 -14.45
C ASN A 42 8.92 10.55 -15.11
N THR A 43 9.63 9.66 -14.43
CA THR A 43 10.81 8.97 -14.98
C THR A 43 10.43 8.13 -16.20
N ALA A 44 9.35 7.35 -16.10
CA ALA A 44 8.84 6.54 -17.21
C ALA A 44 8.44 7.39 -18.44
N VAL A 45 7.82 8.56 -18.22
CA VAL A 45 7.48 9.49 -19.30
C VAL A 45 8.74 10.02 -19.96
N LEU A 46 9.74 10.44 -19.21
CA LEU A 46 11.00 10.96 -19.77
C LEU A 46 11.72 9.92 -20.63
N ILE A 47 11.82 8.68 -20.15
CA ILE A 47 12.50 7.60 -20.87
C ILE A 47 11.72 7.23 -22.14
N SER A 48 10.42 6.97 -21.98
CA SER A 48 9.56 6.53 -23.11
C SER A 48 9.36 7.59 -24.18
N SER A 49 9.63 8.86 -23.87
CA SER A 49 9.55 9.97 -24.82
C SER A 49 10.90 10.34 -25.45
N ASN A 50 11.97 9.56 -25.19
CA ASN A 50 13.29 9.79 -25.76
C ASN A 50 13.26 9.51 -27.28
N SER A 51 13.92 10.35 -28.08
CA SER A 51 14.04 10.17 -29.53
C SER A 51 14.66 8.83 -29.89
N ASP A 52 15.68 8.37 -29.15
CA ASP A 52 16.35 7.09 -29.42
C ASP A 52 15.36 5.91 -29.35
N VAL A 53 14.38 5.97 -28.45
CA VAL A 53 13.33 4.96 -28.34
C VAL A 53 12.43 4.95 -29.58
N HIS A 54 12.03 6.15 -30.03
CA HIS A 54 11.22 6.29 -31.24
C HIS A 54 12.00 5.86 -32.50
N ASP A 55 13.25 6.30 -32.63
CA ASP A 55 14.10 5.94 -33.75
C ASP A 55 14.39 4.44 -33.79
N PHE A 56 14.54 3.78 -32.64
CA PHE A 56 14.66 2.33 -32.56
C PHE A 56 13.41 1.59 -33.03
N LEU A 57 12.23 2.07 -32.65
CA LEU A 57 10.97 1.43 -33.01
C LEU A 57 10.57 1.71 -34.48
N PHE A 58 10.83 2.92 -34.98
CA PHE A 58 10.31 3.42 -36.23
C PHE A 58 11.38 3.75 -37.28
N GLY A 59 12.64 3.74 -36.89
CA GLY A 59 13.77 4.02 -37.76
C GLY A 59 14.00 2.97 -38.83
N THR A 60 15.05 3.17 -39.58
CA THR A 60 15.48 2.25 -40.64
C THR A 60 15.84 0.89 -40.07
N ASP A 61 15.72 -0.17 -40.87
CA ASP A 61 16.18 -1.52 -40.48
C ASP A 61 17.71 -1.71 -40.67
N ASP A 62 18.49 -0.60 -40.69
CA ASP A 62 19.94 -0.66 -40.72
C ASP A 62 20.46 -1.27 -39.41
N TYR A 63 21.20 -2.38 -39.56
CA TYR A 63 21.69 -3.16 -38.42
C TYR A 63 22.62 -2.35 -37.52
N ASP A 64 23.55 -1.57 -38.10
CA ASP A 64 24.54 -0.84 -37.35
C ASP A 64 23.90 0.33 -36.59
N GLU A 65 22.97 1.07 -37.22
CA GLU A 65 22.22 2.16 -36.59
C GLU A 65 21.33 1.66 -35.47
N ASN A 66 20.61 0.55 -35.68
CA ASN A 66 19.78 -0.07 -34.65
C ASN A 66 20.61 -0.58 -33.43
N ASN A 67 21.83 -1.08 -33.66
CA ASN A 67 22.69 -1.55 -32.60
C ASN A 67 23.21 -0.38 -31.75
N ASP A 68 23.62 0.73 -32.36
CA ASP A 68 24.06 1.95 -31.67
C ASP A 68 22.89 2.56 -30.84
N LEU A 69 21.67 2.59 -31.39
CA LEU A 69 20.47 3.04 -30.68
C LEU A 69 20.20 2.16 -29.47
N LYS A 70 20.25 0.84 -29.66
CA LYS A 70 20.06 -0.14 -28.57
C LYS A 70 21.07 0.05 -27.44
N GLU A 71 22.37 0.21 -27.75
CA GLU A 71 23.40 0.43 -26.75
C GLU A 71 23.17 1.72 -25.94
N ARG A 72 22.77 2.82 -26.59
CA ARG A 72 22.45 4.06 -25.88
C ARG A 72 21.23 3.94 -24.99
N ILE A 73 20.18 3.25 -25.43
CA ILE A 73 18.96 3.01 -24.62
C ILE A 73 19.29 2.12 -23.41
N VAL A 74 20.04 1.02 -23.62
CA VAL A 74 20.46 0.13 -22.53
C VAL A 74 21.31 0.91 -21.50
N ALA A 75 22.24 1.75 -21.93
CA ALA A 75 23.06 2.56 -21.02
C ALA A 75 22.22 3.55 -20.18
N GLN A 76 21.12 4.08 -20.75
CA GLN A 76 20.16 4.88 -19.97
C GLN A 76 19.42 4.05 -18.93
N PHE A 77 18.97 2.85 -19.30
CA PHE A 77 18.31 1.94 -18.36
C PHE A 77 19.24 1.54 -17.21
N GLU A 78 20.49 1.17 -17.51
CA GLU A 78 21.49 0.84 -16.52
C GLU A 78 21.78 2.02 -15.58
N THR A 79 21.91 3.24 -16.11
CA THR A 79 22.10 4.45 -15.29
C THR A 79 20.96 4.66 -14.29
N ILE A 80 19.73 4.37 -14.68
CA ILE A 80 18.57 4.48 -13.79
C ILE A 80 18.63 3.38 -12.73
N MET A 81 18.89 2.15 -13.13
CA MET A 81 18.95 1.00 -12.23
C MET A 81 20.13 1.09 -11.24
N ASP A 82 21.25 1.68 -11.63
CA ASP A 82 22.38 1.91 -10.74
C ASP A 82 22.06 2.88 -9.58
N THR A 83 21.01 3.69 -9.73
CA THR A 83 20.53 4.63 -8.72
C THR A 83 19.27 4.15 -7.98
N ARG A 84 18.73 2.97 -8.36
CA ARG A 84 17.41 2.50 -7.96
C ARG A 84 17.38 0.99 -7.76
N ASP A 85 17.59 0.55 -6.52
CA ASP A 85 17.55 -0.87 -6.14
C ASP A 85 16.14 -1.48 -6.16
N ASP A 86 15.12 -0.64 -6.25
CA ASP A 86 13.71 -1.01 -6.28
C ASP A 86 13.18 -1.35 -7.69
N ILE A 87 13.96 -1.12 -8.74
CA ILE A 87 13.61 -1.47 -10.12
C ILE A 87 14.21 -2.83 -10.48
N VAL A 88 13.35 -3.78 -10.87
CA VAL A 88 13.74 -5.14 -11.29
C VAL A 88 14.08 -5.19 -12.78
N ASN A 89 13.20 -4.62 -13.61
CA ASN A 89 13.39 -4.54 -15.05
C ASN A 89 12.92 -3.19 -15.60
N ILE A 90 13.56 -2.76 -16.67
CA ILE A 90 13.09 -1.72 -17.58
C ILE A 90 13.14 -2.29 -18.99
N GLY A 91 12.10 -2.07 -19.77
CA GLY A 91 12.09 -2.58 -21.13
C GLY A 91 11.15 -1.87 -22.07
N ILE A 92 11.37 -2.15 -23.33
CA ILE A 92 10.52 -1.72 -24.46
C ILE A 92 10.23 -2.98 -25.27
N ILE A 93 8.96 -3.16 -25.64
CA ILE A 93 8.49 -4.23 -26.51
C ILE A 93 7.77 -3.59 -27.67
N GLY A 94 8.31 -3.71 -28.88
CA GLY A 94 7.72 -3.19 -30.12
C GLY A 94 6.73 -4.16 -30.74
N GLU A 95 5.69 -3.66 -31.41
CA GLU A 95 4.74 -4.46 -32.18
C GLU A 95 5.41 -5.17 -33.39
N ASN A 96 6.55 -4.65 -33.82
CA ASN A 96 7.37 -5.24 -34.89
C ASN A 96 8.28 -6.38 -34.42
N GLY A 97 8.16 -6.81 -33.15
CA GLY A 97 8.98 -7.85 -32.54
C GLY A 97 10.37 -7.37 -32.06
N LYS A 98 10.75 -6.10 -32.29
CA LYS A 98 11.95 -5.53 -31.68
C LYS A 98 11.70 -5.36 -30.17
N TYR A 99 12.73 -5.56 -29.37
CA TYR A 99 12.67 -5.27 -27.93
C TYR A 99 14.03 -4.87 -27.38
N ILE A 100 14.00 -4.09 -26.32
CA ILE A 100 15.17 -3.74 -25.50
C ILE A 100 14.84 -3.97 -24.05
N LEU A 101 15.75 -4.61 -23.32
CA LEU A 101 15.69 -4.80 -21.87
C LEU A 101 16.89 -4.13 -21.23
N ASN A 102 16.81 -3.86 -19.94
CA ASN A 102 17.83 -3.18 -19.15
C ASN A 102 19.23 -3.84 -19.18
N GLN A 103 19.33 -5.08 -19.60
CA GLN A 103 20.60 -5.75 -19.85
C GLN A 103 20.55 -6.40 -21.23
N GLY A 104 21.54 -6.13 -22.05
CA GLY A 104 21.56 -6.55 -23.44
C GLY A 104 21.52 -8.07 -23.66
N TYR A 105 21.78 -8.88 -22.62
CA TYR A 105 21.69 -10.34 -22.66
C TYR A 105 20.34 -10.92 -22.20
N TYR A 106 19.48 -10.10 -21.58
CA TYR A 106 18.13 -10.54 -21.22
C TYR A 106 17.28 -10.73 -22.47
N ARG A 107 16.36 -11.68 -22.39
CA ARG A 107 15.43 -12.03 -23.47
C ARG A 107 14.01 -12.04 -22.97
N LEU A 108 13.09 -11.81 -23.89
CA LEU A 108 11.67 -12.06 -23.63
C LEU A 108 11.46 -13.59 -23.51
N ASN A 109 10.55 -13.98 -22.65
CA ASN A 109 10.19 -15.38 -22.46
C ASN A 109 9.29 -15.84 -23.63
N GLU A 110 9.83 -16.70 -24.48
CA GLU A 110 9.13 -17.23 -25.65
C GLU A 110 7.89 -18.08 -25.31
N ASN A 111 7.74 -18.50 -24.04
CA ASN A 111 6.59 -19.26 -23.59
C ASN A 111 5.43 -18.39 -23.12
N VAL A 112 5.59 -17.07 -23.07
CA VAL A 112 4.57 -16.11 -22.68
C VAL A 112 3.95 -15.50 -23.92
N ASP A 113 2.64 -15.64 -24.04
CA ASP A 113 1.86 -14.95 -25.06
C ASP A 113 1.63 -13.50 -24.60
N LEU A 114 2.41 -12.58 -25.18
CA LEU A 114 2.38 -11.15 -24.85
C LEU A 114 1.01 -10.52 -25.12
N GLU A 115 0.24 -11.09 -26.06
CA GLU A 115 -1.12 -10.62 -26.35
C GLU A 115 -2.12 -10.89 -25.23
N ASN A 116 -1.81 -11.81 -24.32
CA ASN A 116 -2.63 -12.16 -23.16
C ASN A 116 -2.09 -11.63 -21.83
N VAL A 117 -1.06 -10.77 -21.85
CA VAL A 117 -0.53 -10.13 -20.66
C VAL A 117 -1.34 -8.88 -20.32
N ASP A 118 -2.03 -8.86 -19.17
CA ASP A 118 -3.00 -7.83 -18.77
C ASP A 118 -2.43 -6.41 -18.82
N TRP A 119 -1.24 -6.18 -18.22
CA TRP A 119 -0.64 -4.86 -18.20
C TRP A 119 -0.17 -4.37 -19.58
N ILE A 120 0.21 -5.29 -20.50
CA ILE A 120 0.53 -4.96 -21.90
C ILE A 120 -0.75 -4.51 -22.62
N GLN A 121 -1.84 -5.25 -22.45
CA GLN A 121 -3.13 -4.93 -23.06
C GLN A 121 -3.67 -3.58 -22.55
N LYS A 122 -3.59 -3.32 -21.25
CA LYS A 122 -4.00 -2.03 -20.67
C LYS A 122 -3.17 -0.88 -21.23
N ALA A 123 -1.85 -1.02 -21.32
CA ALA A 123 -0.97 0.00 -21.91
C ALA A 123 -1.29 0.26 -23.37
N ARG A 124 -1.56 -0.78 -24.17
CA ARG A 124 -1.96 -0.67 -25.59
C ARG A 124 -3.33 -0.02 -25.76
N SER A 125 -4.23 -0.19 -24.82
CA SER A 125 -5.58 0.39 -24.88
C SER A 125 -5.62 1.87 -24.51
N ASN A 126 -4.64 2.33 -23.69
CA ASN A 126 -4.60 3.66 -23.09
C ASN A 126 -3.30 4.40 -23.44
N TYR A 127 -3.07 4.66 -24.74
CA TYR A 127 -1.84 5.31 -25.20
C TYR A 127 -1.52 6.61 -24.48
N GLY A 128 -0.23 6.80 -24.22
CA GLY A 128 0.29 8.02 -23.62
C GLY A 128 0.03 8.15 -22.11
N THR A 129 -0.86 7.32 -21.53
CA THR A 129 -1.05 7.24 -20.09
C THR A 129 -0.15 6.19 -19.48
N ILE A 130 0.16 6.34 -18.20
CA ILE A 130 0.85 5.31 -17.43
C ILE A 130 -0.20 4.45 -16.74
N GLU A 131 -0.17 3.17 -17.05
CA GLU A 131 -0.95 2.13 -16.36
C GLU A 131 -0.10 1.46 -15.29
N ILE A 132 -0.73 1.13 -14.15
CA ILE A 132 -0.07 0.46 -13.04
C ILE A 132 -0.81 -0.85 -12.80
N SER A 133 -0.07 -1.96 -12.87
CA SER A 133 -0.64 -3.29 -12.67
C SER A 133 -0.91 -3.58 -11.19
N SER A 134 -1.77 -4.55 -10.92
CA SER A 134 -1.75 -5.26 -9.63
C SER A 134 -0.45 -6.06 -9.48
N SER A 135 -0.13 -6.48 -8.23
CA SER A 135 1.07 -7.27 -8.01
C SER A 135 0.96 -8.65 -8.67
N HIS A 136 2.01 -9.06 -9.34
CA HIS A 136 2.07 -10.32 -10.06
C HIS A 136 3.50 -10.87 -10.10
N VAL A 137 3.63 -12.14 -10.47
CA VAL A 137 4.95 -12.71 -10.75
C VAL A 137 5.36 -12.29 -12.16
N GLN A 138 6.46 -11.57 -12.26
CA GLN A 138 7.05 -11.21 -13.55
C GLN A 138 7.45 -12.50 -14.29
N ASN A 139 7.01 -12.65 -15.52
CA ASN A 139 7.26 -13.81 -16.38
C ASN A 139 7.57 -13.44 -17.85
N VAL A 140 7.47 -12.14 -18.18
CA VAL A 140 7.72 -11.63 -19.55
C VAL A 140 9.22 -11.61 -19.87
N VAL A 141 10.07 -11.29 -18.87
CA VAL A 141 11.53 -11.37 -19.02
C VAL A 141 12.00 -12.75 -18.53
N ASP A 142 12.67 -13.51 -19.40
CA ASP A 142 13.11 -14.85 -19.09
C ASP A 142 14.12 -14.89 -17.92
N GLY A 143 13.92 -15.85 -17.02
CA GLY A 143 14.79 -16.06 -15.85
C GLY A 143 14.61 -15.05 -14.72
N ARG A 144 13.61 -14.16 -14.79
CA ARG A 144 13.32 -13.12 -13.78
C ARG A 144 11.92 -13.31 -13.21
N TYR A 145 11.75 -14.26 -12.30
CA TYR A 145 10.44 -14.62 -11.72
C TYR A 145 10.26 -14.01 -10.33
N GLU A 146 10.24 -12.70 -10.26
CA GLU A 146 10.07 -11.94 -9.02
C GLU A 146 8.65 -11.40 -8.91
N TRP A 147 8.19 -11.15 -7.68
CA TRP A 147 6.95 -10.41 -7.44
C TRP A 147 7.19 -8.93 -7.72
N VAL A 148 6.39 -8.37 -8.63
CA VAL A 148 6.52 -6.99 -9.10
C VAL A 148 5.16 -6.31 -9.20
N VAL A 149 5.22 -4.99 -9.25
CA VAL A 149 4.17 -4.10 -9.77
C VAL A 149 4.75 -3.44 -11.03
N THR A 150 4.07 -3.55 -12.15
CA THR A 150 4.55 -3.01 -13.42
C THR A 150 3.89 -1.69 -13.76
N LEU A 151 4.70 -0.65 -13.96
CA LEU A 151 4.30 0.57 -14.65
C LEU A 151 4.50 0.35 -16.14
N SER A 152 3.45 0.58 -16.92
CA SER A 152 3.51 0.41 -18.37
C SER A 152 2.93 1.63 -19.10
N ARG A 153 3.43 1.89 -20.29
CA ARG A 153 2.96 2.98 -21.17
C ARG A 153 2.95 2.52 -22.61
N GLY A 154 1.79 2.62 -23.24
CA GLY A 154 1.69 2.42 -24.69
C GLY A 154 2.40 3.53 -25.44
N LEU A 155 3.21 3.15 -26.42
CA LEU A 155 3.92 4.03 -27.35
C LEU A 155 3.15 4.11 -28.66
N GLU A 156 2.89 5.32 -29.12
CA GLU A 156 2.21 5.58 -30.39
C GLU A 156 3.10 6.34 -31.35
N ASN A 157 2.98 6.06 -32.59
CA ASN A 157 3.55 6.90 -33.64
C ASN A 157 2.89 8.27 -33.63
N GLN A 158 3.67 9.32 -33.51
CA GLN A 158 3.14 10.68 -33.42
C GLN A 158 2.42 11.10 -34.72
N TYR A 159 2.74 10.47 -35.86
CA TYR A 159 2.20 10.79 -37.17
C TYR A 159 0.99 9.92 -37.56
N THR A 160 1.12 8.59 -37.37
CA THR A 160 0.06 7.64 -37.78
C THR A 160 -0.96 7.39 -36.68
N LYS A 161 -0.61 7.69 -35.44
CA LYS A 161 -1.44 7.38 -34.26
C LYS A 161 -1.68 5.87 -34.04
N GLU A 162 -0.87 5.04 -34.66
CA GLU A 162 -0.90 3.59 -34.45
C GLU A 162 -0.02 3.18 -33.27
N SER A 163 -0.38 2.08 -32.62
CA SER A 163 0.44 1.45 -31.58
C SER A 163 1.74 0.96 -32.18
N GLU A 164 2.82 1.19 -31.48
CA GLU A 164 4.14 0.74 -31.93
C GLU A 164 4.91 0.00 -30.88
N GLY A 165 4.39 -0.03 -29.65
CA GLY A 165 5.00 -0.81 -28.59
C GLY A 165 4.54 -0.42 -27.21
N VAL A 166 5.15 -1.05 -26.22
CA VAL A 166 4.93 -0.79 -24.80
C VAL A 166 6.27 -0.61 -24.10
N PHE A 167 6.41 0.52 -23.42
CA PHE A 167 7.46 0.73 -22.42
C PHE A 167 6.98 0.22 -21.08
N PHE A 168 7.85 -0.42 -20.29
CA PHE A 168 7.51 -0.90 -18.96
C PHE A 168 8.66 -0.78 -17.96
N VAL A 169 8.30 -0.67 -16.70
CA VAL A 169 9.19 -0.70 -15.54
C VAL A 169 8.58 -1.64 -14.51
N ASP A 170 9.30 -2.68 -14.14
CA ASP A 170 8.94 -3.59 -13.06
C ASP A 170 9.54 -3.12 -11.74
N LEU A 171 8.69 -2.81 -10.78
CA LEU A 171 9.07 -2.45 -9.43
C LEU A 171 9.09 -3.66 -8.52
N ASN A 172 10.13 -3.79 -7.71
CA ASN A 172 10.18 -4.82 -6.69
C ASN A 172 9.04 -4.62 -5.69
N TYR A 173 8.34 -5.69 -5.39
CA TYR A 173 7.30 -5.71 -4.36
C TYR A 173 7.79 -5.20 -2.98
N SER A 174 9.07 -5.40 -2.64
CA SER A 174 9.66 -4.93 -1.39
C SER A 174 9.63 -3.41 -1.24
N ALA A 175 9.70 -2.64 -2.33
CA ALA A 175 9.64 -1.18 -2.28
C ALA A 175 8.31 -0.67 -1.70
N ILE A 176 7.19 -1.32 -2.10
CA ILE A 176 5.86 -1.02 -1.54
C ILE A 176 5.75 -1.54 -0.10
N SER A 177 6.33 -2.72 0.18
CA SER A 177 6.40 -3.27 1.54
C SER A 177 7.06 -2.31 2.52
N GLU A 178 8.22 -1.75 2.16
CA GLU A 178 8.96 -0.81 3.02
C GLU A 178 8.17 0.44 3.37
N LEU A 179 7.40 0.99 2.42
CA LEU A 179 6.52 2.13 2.69
C LEU A 179 5.42 1.75 3.69
N CYS A 180 4.82 0.57 3.55
CA CYS A 180 3.78 0.08 4.45
C CYS A 180 4.33 -0.30 5.83
N ASP A 181 5.51 -0.91 5.89
CA ASP A 181 6.14 -1.40 7.11
C ASP A 181 6.80 -0.27 7.93
N SER A 182 6.93 0.93 7.36
CA SER A 182 7.41 2.12 8.07
C SER A 182 6.50 2.55 9.23
N ILE A 183 5.24 2.07 9.25
CA ILE A 183 4.21 2.44 10.23
C ILE A 183 3.73 1.20 10.98
N SER A 184 3.53 1.37 12.30
CA SER A 184 2.99 0.33 13.17
C SER A 184 1.58 0.69 13.65
N LEU A 185 0.62 -0.19 13.40
CA LEU A 185 -0.76 -0.12 13.89
C LEU A 185 -0.99 -1.06 15.09
N GLY A 186 -0.09 -1.00 16.07
CA GLY A 186 -0.03 -1.95 17.18
C GLY A 186 0.89 -3.14 16.86
N SER A 187 0.88 -4.18 17.70
CA SER A 187 1.80 -5.33 17.55
C SER A 187 1.35 -6.33 16.49
N ARG A 188 0.05 -6.38 16.17
CA ARG A 188 -0.56 -7.29 15.19
C ARG A 188 -1.20 -6.58 14.01
N GLY A 189 -1.28 -5.24 14.08
CA GLY A 189 -1.83 -4.43 13.00
C GLY A 189 -0.96 -4.51 11.74
N TYR A 190 -1.57 -4.29 10.60
CA TYR A 190 -0.90 -4.35 9.30
C TYR A 190 -1.58 -3.42 8.29
N ILE A 191 -0.88 -3.18 7.19
CA ILE A 191 -1.39 -2.42 6.05
C ILE A 191 -1.50 -3.36 4.86
N TYR A 192 -2.53 -3.19 4.04
CA TYR A 192 -2.64 -3.78 2.73
C TYR A 192 -3.17 -2.77 1.71
N ILE A 193 -2.96 -3.02 0.43
CA ILE A 193 -3.34 -2.14 -0.65
C ILE A 193 -4.08 -2.94 -1.71
N VAL A 194 -5.18 -2.39 -2.20
CA VAL A 194 -5.96 -2.93 -3.31
C VAL A 194 -6.18 -1.87 -4.39
N ASP A 195 -6.37 -2.31 -5.63
CA ASP A 195 -6.81 -1.43 -6.71
C ASP A 195 -8.34 -1.19 -6.69
N SER A 196 -8.83 -0.41 -7.64
CA SER A 196 -10.27 -0.10 -7.76
C SER A 196 -11.15 -1.30 -8.12
N GLU A 197 -10.55 -2.38 -8.64
CA GLU A 197 -11.23 -3.63 -8.99
C GLU A 197 -11.21 -4.65 -7.82
N GLY A 198 -10.46 -4.35 -6.75
CA GLY A 198 -10.27 -5.22 -5.59
C GLY A 198 -9.11 -6.20 -5.73
N ASN A 199 -8.28 -6.05 -6.77
CA ASN A 199 -7.08 -6.85 -6.90
C ASN A 199 -6.02 -6.39 -5.90
N LEU A 200 -5.24 -7.33 -5.43
CA LEU A 200 -4.25 -7.08 -4.40
C LEU A 200 -2.98 -6.45 -5.01
N ILE A 201 -2.60 -5.27 -4.50
CA ILE A 201 -1.33 -4.62 -4.80
C ILE A 201 -0.27 -5.03 -3.79
N TYR A 202 -0.62 -4.98 -2.50
CA TYR A 202 0.26 -5.33 -1.40
C TYR A 202 -0.50 -5.96 -0.24
N HIS A 203 0.09 -6.99 0.36
CA HIS A 203 -0.35 -7.53 1.65
C HIS A 203 0.83 -8.26 2.34
N PRO A 204 1.10 -8.03 3.65
CA PRO A 204 2.23 -8.67 4.34
C PRO A 204 2.15 -10.20 4.38
N GLN A 205 0.97 -10.78 4.15
CA GLN A 205 0.73 -12.22 4.08
C GLN A 205 0.09 -12.63 2.75
N GLN A 206 0.58 -12.07 1.65
CA GLN A 206 0.01 -12.23 0.31
C GLN A 206 -0.15 -13.70 -0.10
N GLN A 207 0.80 -14.55 0.23
CA GLN A 207 0.74 -15.97 -0.08
C GLN A 207 -0.47 -16.68 0.57
N LEU A 208 -0.86 -16.26 1.78
CA LEU A 208 -2.02 -16.83 2.46
C LEU A 208 -3.34 -16.42 1.80
N LEU A 209 -3.42 -15.22 1.22
CA LEU A 209 -4.59 -14.79 0.48
C LEU A 209 -4.71 -15.54 -0.85
N TYR A 210 -3.64 -15.65 -1.62
CA TYR A 210 -3.65 -16.39 -2.89
C TYR A 210 -3.94 -17.88 -2.72
N SER A 211 -3.54 -18.48 -1.60
CA SER A 211 -3.88 -19.87 -1.27
C SER A 211 -5.29 -20.07 -0.71
N GLY A 212 -6.04 -18.98 -0.50
CA GLY A 212 -7.38 -19.02 0.10
C GLY A 212 -7.41 -19.34 1.61
N LEU A 213 -6.25 -19.39 2.27
CA LEU A 213 -6.14 -19.64 3.72
C LEU A 213 -6.47 -18.41 4.56
N LYS A 214 -6.46 -17.22 3.96
CA LYS A 214 -6.87 -15.95 4.56
C LYS A 214 -7.74 -15.19 3.59
N SER A 215 -8.67 -14.40 4.10
CA SER A 215 -9.48 -13.47 3.33
C SER A 215 -9.51 -12.10 4.02
N GLU A 216 -9.61 -11.04 3.23
CA GLU A 216 -9.81 -9.66 3.70
C GLU A 216 -11.19 -9.15 3.31
N ARG A 217 -11.63 -8.07 3.98
CA ARG A 217 -12.94 -7.43 3.71
C ARG A 217 -12.86 -6.43 2.56
N ILE A 218 -12.31 -6.85 1.41
CA ILE A 218 -12.03 -5.98 0.27
C ILE A 218 -13.31 -5.30 -0.23
N GLU A 219 -14.38 -6.06 -0.39
CA GLU A 219 -15.65 -5.54 -0.87
C GLU A 219 -16.23 -4.47 0.08
N GLU A 220 -16.18 -4.68 1.40
CA GLU A 220 -16.63 -3.72 2.40
C GLU A 220 -15.80 -2.44 2.37
N VAL A 221 -14.46 -2.58 2.23
CA VAL A 221 -13.52 -1.46 2.13
C VAL A 221 -13.74 -0.63 0.87
N LEU A 222 -13.97 -1.26 -0.28
CA LEU A 222 -14.20 -0.55 -1.54
C LEU A 222 -15.54 0.19 -1.55
N ASN A 223 -16.58 -0.36 -0.91
CA ASN A 223 -17.93 0.20 -0.90
C ASN A 223 -18.16 1.24 0.20
N THR A 224 -17.32 1.28 1.25
CA THR A 224 -17.50 2.29 2.31
C THR A 224 -17.14 3.69 1.82
N THR A 225 -17.86 4.70 2.31
CA THR A 225 -17.50 6.12 2.15
C THR A 225 -16.78 6.68 3.37
N GLU A 226 -16.72 5.89 4.45
CA GLU A 226 -16.06 6.29 5.69
C GLU A 226 -14.55 6.13 5.58
N THR A 227 -13.81 6.96 6.30
CA THR A 227 -12.35 6.88 6.40
C THR A 227 -11.91 5.83 7.42
N SER A 228 -12.82 5.36 8.29
CA SER A 228 -12.59 4.32 9.28
C SER A 228 -13.90 3.68 9.72
N PHE A 229 -13.82 2.42 10.13
CA PHE A 229 -14.92 1.68 10.73
C PHE A 229 -14.42 0.54 11.61
N VAL A 230 -15.22 0.19 12.61
CA VAL A 230 -14.90 -0.92 13.54
C VAL A 230 -15.82 -2.10 13.24
N THR A 231 -15.23 -3.28 13.11
CA THR A 231 -15.98 -4.52 12.84
C THR A 231 -16.34 -5.25 14.13
N GLY A 232 -17.37 -6.11 14.06
CA GLY A 232 -17.84 -6.87 15.22
C GLY A 232 -16.81 -7.86 15.79
N ASP A 233 -15.77 -8.21 15.04
CA ASP A 233 -14.64 -9.03 15.48
C ASP A 233 -13.51 -8.20 16.14
N GLY A 234 -13.74 -6.92 16.42
CA GLY A 234 -12.83 -6.05 17.16
C GLY A 234 -11.64 -5.57 16.36
N LYS A 235 -11.81 -5.37 15.06
CA LYS A 235 -10.81 -4.72 14.20
C LYS A 235 -11.26 -3.33 13.79
N LEU A 236 -10.33 -2.39 13.84
CA LEU A 236 -10.46 -1.06 13.28
C LEU A 236 -9.84 -1.08 11.89
N TYR A 237 -10.63 -0.73 10.90
CA TYR A 237 -10.20 -0.50 9.52
C TYR A 237 -10.10 1.00 9.28
N CYS A 238 -8.93 1.47 8.79
CA CYS A 238 -8.70 2.84 8.34
C CYS A 238 -8.43 2.81 6.84
N VAL A 239 -9.14 3.63 6.08
CA VAL A 239 -9.18 3.57 4.61
C VAL A 239 -8.76 4.92 4.03
N SER A 240 -7.76 4.92 3.17
CA SER A 240 -7.34 6.09 2.39
C SER A 240 -7.29 5.74 0.91
N ARG A 241 -7.91 6.57 0.06
CA ARG A 241 -7.98 6.35 -1.38
C ARG A 241 -7.10 7.35 -2.10
N SER A 242 -6.28 6.85 -3.00
CA SER A 242 -5.48 7.66 -3.90
C SER A 242 -6.30 8.04 -5.13
N SER A 243 -6.30 9.33 -5.48
CA SER A 243 -6.80 9.79 -6.77
C SER A 243 -5.78 9.64 -7.90
N ASP A 244 -4.51 9.46 -7.54
CA ASP A 244 -3.38 9.40 -8.48
C ASP A 244 -3.16 8.00 -9.04
N THR A 245 -3.20 7.00 -8.16
CA THR A 245 -2.99 5.59 -8.54
C THR A 245 -4.29 4.81 -8.68
N GLY A 246 -5.40 5.33 -8.14
CA GLY A 246 -6.66 4.59 -8.00
C GLY A 246 -6.60 3.51 -6.91
N TRP A 247 -5.53 3.45 -6.13
CA TRP A 247 -5.35 2.47 -5.07
C TRP A 247 -6.08 2.87 -3.79
N THR A 248 -6.43 1.87 -3.01
CA THR A 248 -6.99 2.02 -1.67
C THR A 248 -6.02 1.41 -0.67
N VAL A 249 -5.45 2.26 0.19
CA VAL A 249 -4.56 1.87 1.29
C VAL A 249 -5.42 1.62 2.52
N VAL A 250 -5.27 0.45 3.12
CA VAL A 250 -6.08 -0.01 4.24
C VAL A 250 -5.19 -0.40 5.41
N GLY A 251 -5.38 0.28 6.53
CA GLY A 251 -4.78 -0.10 7.80
C GLY A 251 -5.75 -0.92 8.65
N VAL A 252 -5.25 -2.01 9.21
CA VAL A 252 -6.00 -2.87 10.12
C VAL A 252 -5.34 -2.87 11.49
N ALA A 253 -6.06 -2.39 12.50
CA ALA A 253 -5.62 -2.41 13.90
C ALA A 253 -6.58 -3.25 14.76
N TYR A 254 -6.09 -3.82 15.86
CA TYR A 254 -6.91 -4.60 16.79
C TYR A 254 -7.32 -3.73 17.98
N THR A 255 -8.63 -3.49 18.14
CA THR A 255 -9.18 -2.65 19.22
C THR A 255 -8.76 -3.12 20.61
N ALA A 256 -8.62 -4.42 20.82
CA ALA A 256 -8.15 -4.99 22.07
C ALA A 256 -6.72 -4.58 22.43
N GLU A 257 -5.85 -4.35 21.44
CA GLU A 257 -4.50 -3.83 21.68
C GLU A 257 -4.52 -2.34 21.97
N LEU A 258 -5.32 -1.57 21.23
CA LEU A 258 -5.48 -0.14 21.43
C LEU A 258 -6.02 0.17 22.84
N LEU A 259 -6.93 -0.65 23.34
CA LEU A 259 -7.54 -0.51 24.68
C LEU A 259 -6.73 -1.13 25.81
N LYS A 260 -5.64 -1.84 25.54
CA LYS A 260 -4.87 -2.53 26.58
C LYS A 260 -4.41 -1.62 27.72
N ASN A 261 -3.87 -0.46 27.37
CA ASN A 261 -3.43 0.52 28.38
C ASN A 261 -4.61 1.18 29.11
N SER A 262 -5.76 1.33 28.43
CA SER A 262 -7.00 1.84 29.03
C SER A 262 -7.54 0.88 30.10
N SER A 263 -7.41 -0.43 29.90
CA SER A 263 -7.85 -1.43 30.88
C SER A 263 -7.04 -1.37 32.19
N GLU A 264 -5.75 -1.06 32.13
CA GLU A 264 -4.93 -0.83 33.34
C GLU A 264 -5.36 0.45 34.07
N THR A 265 -5.64 1.52 33.34
CA THR A 265 -6.18 2.77 33.90
C THR A 265 -7.54 2.54 34.56
N SER A 266 -8.41 1.73 33.94
CA SER A 266 -9.71 1.36 34.51
C SER A 266 -9.57 0.63 35.86
N LYS A 267 -8.61 -0.29 35.99
CA LYS A 267 -8.31 -0.95 37.29
C LYS A 267 -7.96 0.07 38.38
N ILE A 268 -7.17 1.10 38.02
CA ILE A 268 -6.81 2.17 38.97
C ILE A 268 -8.07 2.94 39.41
N TYR A 269 -9.00 3.23 38.50
CA TYR A 269 -10.28 3.87 38.88
C TYR A 269 -11.11 3.02 39.83
N PHE A 270 -11.22 1.71 39.61
CA PHE A 270 -11.96 0.82 40.50
C PHE A 270 -11.29 0.69 41.87
N ILE A 271 -9.96 0.56 41.94
CA ILE A 271 -9.20 0.50 43.19
C ILE A 271 -9.35 1.81 43.97
N SER A 272 -9.20 2.96 43.33
CA SER A 272 -9.35 4.26 43.97
C SER A 272 -10.79 4.51 44.46
N ALA A 273 -11.79 4.11 43.70
CA ALA A 273 -13.19 4.21 44.11
C ALA A 273 -13.49 3.32 45.33
N LEU A 274 -12.93 2.10 45.36
CA LEU A 274 -13.05 1.22 46.54
C LEU A 274 -12.37 1.84 47.77
N PHE A 275 -11.19 2.41 47.61
CA PHE A 275 -10.45 3.07 48.70
C PHE A 275 -11.24 4.27 49.25
N ILE A 276 -11.80 5.12 48.40
CA ILE A 276 -12.64 6.25 48.79
C ILE A 276 -13.89 5.79 49.53
N LEU A 277 -14.53 4.70 49.06
CA LEU A 277 -15.70 4.11 49.73
C LEU A 277 -15.36 3.62 51.14
N LEU A 278 -14.25 2.89 51.31
CA LEU A 278 -13.79 2.40 52.60
C LEU A 278 -13.45 3.55 53.54
N ALA A 279 -12.78 4.61 53.04
CA ALA A 279 -12.46 5.80 53.83
C ALA A 279 -13.74 6.54 54.28
N ALA A 280 -14.73 6.67 53.42
CA ALA A 280 -16.03 7.28 53.74
C ALA A 280 -16.78 6.47 54.81
N LEU A 281 -16.79 5.14 54.72
CA LEU A 281 -17.41 4.28 55.70
C LEU A 281 -16.69 4.37 57.08
N ALA A 282 -15.35 4.40 57.07
CA ALA A 282 -14.56 4.58 58.30
C ALA A 282 -14.84 5.93 58.97
N LEU A 283 -14.84 7.02 58.21
CA LEU A 283 -15.16 8.37 58.69
C LEU A 283 -16.61 8.45 59.17
N GLY A 284 -17.57 7.90 58.47
CA GLY A 284 -18.98 7.83 58.86
C GLY A 284 -19.17 7.06 60.16
N SER A 285 -18.48 5.92 60.33
CA SER A 285 -18.44 5.12 61.59
C SER A 285 -17.82 5.89 62.74
N TYR A 286 -16.68 6.55 62.47
CA TYR A 286 -16.02 7.37 63.48
C TYR A 286 -16.91 8.53 63.96
N LEU A 287 -17.49 9.29 63.06
CA LEU A 287 -18.41 10.40 63.36
C LEU A 287 -19.67 9.92 64.08
N SER A 288 -20.27 8.83 63.64
CA SER A 288 -21.42 8.22 64.33
C SER A 288 -21.10 7.87 65.79
N THR A 289 -19.95 7.24 66.06
CA THR A 289 -19.54 6.91 67.42
C THR A 289 -19.17 8.14 68.26
N ALA A 290 -18.52 9.13 67.66
CA ALA A 290 -18.10 10.36 68.35
C ALA A 290 -19.32 11.28 68.73
N ILE A 291 -20.35 11.30 67.88
CA ILE A 291 -21.54 12.14 68.14
C ILE A 291 -22.58 11.41 69.01
N THR A 292 -22.76 10.11 68.83
CA THR A 292 -23.85 9.36 69.53
C THR A 292 -23.49 9.00 70.98
N ARG A 293 -22.19 8.78 71.29
CA ARG A 293 -21.76 8.47 72.65
C ARG A 293 -22.05 9.56 73.70
N PRO A 294 -21.82 10.87 73.48
CA PRO A 294 -22.10 11.92 74.49
C PRO A 294 -23.61 12.21 74.67
N ILE A 295 -24.49 11.75 73.74
CA ILE A 295 -25.94 12.01 73.84
C ILE A 295 -26.64 10.93 74.73
N LYS A 296 -25.97 9.80 75.06
CA LYS A 296 -26.51 8.74 75.92
C LYS A 296 -26.05 8.84 77.36
N GLN A 297 -25.41 9.90 77.81
CA GLN A 297 -25.19 10.31 79.19
C GLN A 297 -26.18 11.46 79.55
#